data_31230b3d2cd669a84e7969c7504a30fc
#
_entry.id   31230b3d2cd669a84e7969c7504a30fc
#
_cell.length_a   1.000
_cell.length_b   1.000
_cell.length_c   1.000
_cell.angle_alpha   90.00
_cell.angle_beta   90.00
_cell.angle_gamma   90.00
#
_symmetry.space_group_name_H-M   'P 1'
#
loop_
_entity.id
_entity.type
_entity.pdbx_description
1 polymer ?
#
loop_
_entity_poly.entity_id
_entity_poly.type
_entity_poly.pdbx_seq_one_letter_code
_entity_poly.pdbx_strand_id
1 'polypeptide(L)'
;MQGKSLFDYPIHLGLGAKAVSEPKFLGPEWYDGYMERHVGDLDEGRIVALYRFEEPWTSWEVHPAGDEVVCCVQGHMTLHQELSDGSTQSHELGPGDYAINPPGVWHTADTNGPVVALFITAGKGTENRPR
;
A
#
# COMPACT_ATOMS: atom_id res chain seq x y z
N MET A 1 -6.41 18.13 -21.65
CA MET A 1 -5.96 16.73 -21.49
C MET A 1 -6.68 16.10 -20.30
N GLN A 2 -7.03 14.85 -20.44
CA GLN A 2 -7.63 14.10 -19.34
C GLN A 2 -6.52 13.57 -18.43
N GLY A 3 -6.75 13.63 -17.12
CA GLY A 3 -5.84 13.02 -16.14
C GLY A 3 -5.89 11.50 -16.18
N LYS A 4 -4.85 10.86 -15.66
CA LYS A 4 -4.80 9.41 -15.48
C LYS A 4 -5.42 9.03 -14.14
N SER A 5 -6.12 7.90 -14.12
CA SER A 5 -6.68 7.37 -12.89
C SER A 5 -5.60 6.65 -12.07
N LEU A 6 -5.52 7.00 -10.79
CA LEU A 6 -4.59 6.34 -9.87
C LEU A 6 -4.99 4.89 -9.59
N PHE A 7 -6.22 4.49 -9.88
CA PHE A 7 -6.63 3.09 -9.81
C PHE A 7 -5.92 2.23 -10.87
N ASP A 8 -5.67 2.82 -12.05
CA ASP A 8 -5.11 2.10 -13.20
C ASP A 8 -3.62 2.34 -13.36
N TYR A 9 -3.15 3.55 -13.06
CA TYR A 9 -1.79 3.99 -13.30
C TYR A 9 -1.15 4.45 -11.99
N PRO A 10 -0.53 3.53 -11.23
CA PRO A 10 0.19 3.91 -10.02
C PRO A 10 1.30 4.92 -10.32
N ILE A 11 1.72 5.64 -9.29
CA ILE A 11 2.82 6.60 -9.37
C ILE A 11 4.03 6.03 -8.62
N HIS A 12 5.21 6.17 -9.21
CA HIS A 12 6.47 5.93 -8.52
C HIS A 12 7.01 7.25 -7.98
N LEU A 13 7.32 7.26 -6.67
CA LEU A 13 8.08 8.34 -6.05
C LEU A 13 9.49 7.83 -5.79
N GLY A 14 10.51 8.54 -6.26
CA GLY A 14 11.88 8.08 -6.19
C GLY A 14 12.85 9.16 -5.72
N LEU A 15 14.15 8.84 -5.79
CA LEU A 15 15.23 9.75 -5.42
C LEU A 15 15.15 11.05 -6.23
N GLY A 16 15.60 12.15 -5.61
CA GLY A 16 15.55 13.46 -6.23
C GLY A 16 14.14 14.05 -6.28
N ALA A 17 13.26 13.58 -5.40
CA ALA A 17 11.88 14.03 -5.32
C ALA A 17 11.10 13.85 -6.64
N LYS A 18 11.48 12.86 -7.43
CA LYS A 18 10.80 12.61 -8.71
C LYS A 18 9.48 11.88 -8.51
N ALA A 19 8.53 12.12 -9.41
CA ALA A 19 7.29 11.38 -9.53
C ALA A 19 7.15 10.90 -10.97
N VAL A 20 6.91 9.60 -11.15
CA VAL A 20 6.82 8.97 -12.46
C VAL A 20 5.48 8.25 -12.58
N SER A 21 4.74 8.55 -13.65
CA SER A 21 3.52 7.80 -13.99
C SER A 21 3.94 6.43 -14.52
N GLU A 22 3.42 5.38 -13.90
CA GLU A 22 3.77 4.01 -14.25
C GLU A 22 2.83 3.44 -15.32
N PRO A 23 3.22 2.34 -16.00
CA PRO A 23 2.32 1.63 -16.88
C PRO A 23 1.06 1.15 -16.15
N LYS A 24 0.00 0.89 -16.91
CA LYS A 24 -1.25 0.40 -16.37
C LYS A 24 -1.04 -0.89 -15.59
N PHE A 25 -1.61 -0.95 -14.38
CA PHE A 25 -1.60 -2.15 -13.55
C PHE A 25 -2.55 -3.19 -14.14
N LEU A 26 -2.00 -4.33 -14.58
CA LEU A 26 -2.75 -5.40 -15.23
C LEU A 26 -2.68 -6.73 -14.48
N GLY A 27 -1.89 -6.82 -13.42
CA GLY A 27 -1.72 -8.05 -12.67
C GLY A 27 -0.39 -8.11 -11.90
N PRO A 28 -0.12 -9.22 -11.20
CA PRO A 28 1.06 -9.33 -10.33
C PRO A 28 2.42 -9.14 -11.02
N GLU A 29 2.52 -9.45 -12.31
CA GLU A 29 3.76 -9.26 -13.08
C GLU A 29 4.19 -7.79 -13.16
N TRP A 30 3.25 -6.87 -12.93
CA TRP A 30 3.52 -5.44 -12.92
C TRP A 30 4.62 -5.09 -11.90
N TYR A 31 4.63 -5.77 -10.75
CA TYR A 31 5.61 -5.51 -9.70
C TYR A 31 7.04 -5.85 -10.11
N ASP A 32 7.24 -6.94 -10.85
CA ASP A 32 8.56 -7.33 -11.34
C ASP A 32 9.11 -6.26 -12.29
N GLY A 33 8.30 -5.81 -13.24
CA GLY A 33 8.68 -4.73 -14.15
C GLY A 33 8.93 -3.41 -13.41
N TYR A 34 8.14 -3.09 -12.42
CA TYR A 34 8.33 -1.90 -11.60
C TYR A 34 9.69 -1.92 -10.88
N MET A 35 10.02 -3.02 -10.21
CA MET A 35 11.29 -3.15 -9.49
C MET A 35 12.49 -3.02 -10.44
N GLU A 36 12.39 -3.60 -11.63
CA GLU A 36 13.43 -3.52 -12.65
C GLU A 36 13.60 -2.10 -13.19
N ARG A 37 12.50 -1.39 -13.47
CA ARG A 37 12.55 -0.01 -13.99
C ARG A 37 13.16 0.97 -13.01
N HIS A 38 13.01 0.73 -11.70
CA HIS A 38 13.37 1.68 -10.66
C HIS A 38 14.48 1.18 -9.72
N VAL A 39 15.27 0.22 -10.18
CA VAL A 39 16.39 -0.33 -9.39
C VAL A 39 17.38 0.75 -8.94
N GLY A 40 17.51 1.84 -9.69
CA GLY A 40 18.39 2.97 -9.36
C GLY A 40 17.93 3.80 -8.16
N ASP A 41 16.68 3.67 -7.75
CA ASP A 41 16.18 4.35 -6.55
C ASP A 41 16.40 3.54 -5.26
N LEU A 42 17.03 2.39 -5.38
CA LEU A 42 17.40 1.52 -4.26
C LEU A 42 16.15 1.17 -3.43
N ASP A 43 16.24 1.29 -2.10
CA ASP A 43 15.13 1.00 -1.19
C ASP A 43 14.26 2.23 -0.92
N GLU A 44 14.54 3.37 -1.57
CA GLU A 44 13.84 4.64 -1.33
C GLU A 44 12.61 4.82 -2.24
N GLY A 45 12.44 3.97 -3.23
CA GLY A 45 11.30 4.04 -4.14
C GLY A 45 9.99 3.69 -3.44
N ARG A 46 8.92 4.43 -3.75
CA ARG A 46 7.58 4.17 -3.22
C ARG A 46 6.55 4.17 -4.32
N ILE A 47 5.56 3.30 -4.18
CA ILE A 47 4.39 3.22 -5.06
C ILE A 47 3.24 3.95 -4.41
N VAL A 48 2.58 4.84 -5.15
CA VAL A 48 1.31 5.45 -4.76
C VAL A 48 0.20 4.83 -5.59
N ALA A 49 -0.79 4.24 -4.94
CA ALA A 49 -1.88 3.57 -5.62
C ALA A 49 -3.21 3.72 -4.87
N LEU A 50 -4.31 3.61 -5.60
CA LEU A 50 -5.66 3.50 -5.03
C LEU A 50 -6.18 2.09 -5.28
N TYR A 51 -6.79 1.51 -4.25
CA TYR A 51 -7.47 0.21 -4.34
C TYR A 51 -8.89 0.30 -3.82
N ARG A 52 -9.77 -0.51 -4.44
CA ARG A 52 -11.11 -0.77 -3.92
C ARG A 52 -11.14 -2.16 -3.35
N PHE A 53 -11.80 -2.32 -2.21
CA PHE A 53 -12.11 -3.64 -1.67
C PHE A 53 -13.41 -3.58 -0.88
N GLU A 54 -14.11 -4.71 -0.78
CA GLU A 54 -15.42 -4.81 -0.15
C GLU A 54 -15.44 -5.83 0.99
N GLU A 55 -14.38 -6.61 1.11
CA GLU A 55 -14.28 -7.73 2.05
C GLU A 55 -13.01 -7.63 2.88
N PRO A 56 -12.98 -8.26 4.07
CA PRO A 56 -11.73 -8.37 4.82
C PRO A 56 -10.62 -8.97 3.97
N TRP A 57 -9.41 -8.50 4.19
CA TRP A 57 -8.24 -9.08 3.52
C TRP A 57 -8.06 -10.54 3.95
N THR A 58 -7.55 -11.36 3.07
CA THR A 58 -7.30 -12.79 3.33
C THR A 58 -5.89 -13.07 3.83
N SER A 59 -5.05 -12.04 3.85
CA SER A 59 -3.64 -12.18 4.25
C SER A 59 -3.18 -10.99 5.09
N TRP A 60 -2.10 -11.22 5.82
CA TRP A 60 -1.27 -10.19 6.42
C TRP A 60 -0.18 -9.83 5.43
N GLU A 61 0.27 -8.58 5.45
CA GLU A 61 1.40 -8.10 4.67
C GLU A 61 2.44 -7.44 5.57
N VAL A 62 3.70 -7.47 5.13
CA VAL A 62 4.79 -6.75 5.77
C VAL A 62 5.68 -6.11 4.71
N HIS A 63 6.10 -4.88 4.96
CA HIS A 63 6.99 -4.12 4.08
C HIS A 63 8.28 -3.78 4.82
N PRO A 64 9.36 -4.53 4.59
CA PRO A 64 10.60 -4.31 5.36
C PRO A 64 11.41 -3.09 4.91
N ALA A 65 11.17 -2.57 3.70
CA ALA A 65 12.00 -1.51 3.14
C ALA A 65 11.66 -0.11 3.65
N GLY A 66 10.48 0.11 4.23
CA GLY A 66 10.12 1.44 4.71
C GLY A 66 8.71 1.51 5.28
N ASP A 67 8.33 2.69 5.73
CA ASP A 67 6.97 2.96 6.21
C ASP A 67 5.97 2.90 5.06
N GLU A 68 4.77 2.41 5.35
CA GLU A 68 3.64 2.50 4.44
C GLU A 68 2.60 3.45 5.01
N VAL A 69 2.09 4.35 4.18
CA VAL A 69 0.93 5.18 4.51
C VAL A 69 -0.32 4.51 3.95
N VAL A 70 -1.33 4.33 4.78
CA VAL A 70 -2.67 3.87 4.37
C VAL A 70 -3.66 4.96 4.74
N CYS A 71 -4.35 5.50 3.74
CA CYS A 71 -5.36 6.53 3.94
C CYS A 71 -6.71 6.05 3.39
N CYS A 72 -7.72 5.99 4.25
CA CYS A 72 -9.08 5.69 3.80
C CYS A 72 -9.63 6.92 3.07
N VAL A 73 -10.09 6.73 1.83
CA VAL A 73 -10.65 7.81 1.01
C VAL A 73 -12.18 7.77 1.03
N GLN A 74 -12.75 6.58 0.94
CA GLN A 74 -14.19 6.35 1.01
C GLN A 74 -14.48 5.10 1.81
N GLY A 75 -15.60 5.11 2.53
CA GLY A 75 -16.02 3.97 3.34
C GLY A 75 -15.38 3.99 4.72
N HIS A 76 -15.27 2.83 5.31
CA HIS A 76 -14.71 2.65 6.65
C HIS A 76 -13.93 1.35 6.70
N MET A 77 -12.72 1.37 7.26
CA MET A 77 -11.89 0.19 7.42
C MET A 77 -11.23 0.15 8.78
N THR A 78 -10.94 -1.05 9.24
CA THR A 78 -10.13 -1.26 10.44
C THR A 78 -8.79 -1.84 10.03
N LEU A 79 -7.71 -1.12 10.31
CA LEU A 79 -6.36 -1.58 10.05
C LEU A 79 -5.78 -2.20 11.31
N HIS A 80 -5.35 -3.46 11.23
CA HIS A 80 -4.73 -4.19 12.34
C HIS A 80 -3.22 -4.27 12.13
N GLN A 81 -2.46 -4.01 13.18
CA GLN A 81 -1.00 -4.12 13.20
C GLN A 81 -0.57 -5.09 14.28
N GLU A 82 0.35 -6.00 13.95
CA GLU A 82 0.95 -6.90 14.91
C GLU A 82 2.24 -6.27 15.45
N LEU A 83 2.25 -5.98 16.74
CA LEU A 83 3.39 -5.35 17.39
C LEU A 83 4.49 -6.38 17.71
N SER A 84 5.69 -5.89 18.04
CA SER A 84 6.85 -6.74 18.29
C SER A 84 6.67 -7.71 19.47
N ASP A 85 5.79 -7.38 20.42
CA ASP A 85 5.45 -8.25 21.55
C ASP A 85 4.38 -9.30 21.21
N GLY A 86 3.92 -9.35 19.96
CA GLY A 86 2.87 -10.25 19.49
C GLY A 86 1.44 -9.75 19.73
N SER A 87 1.26 -8.62 20.40
CA SER A 87 -0.05 -8.00 20.55
C SER A 87 -0.49 -7.34 19.26
N THR A 88 -1.80 -7.10 19.12
CA THR A 88 -2.40 -6.42 17.97
C THR A 88 -2.93 -5.07 18.41
N GLN A 89 -2.64 -4.05 17.60
CA GLN A 89 -3.26 -2.73 17.75
C GLN A 89 -4.08 -2.45 16.49
N SER A 90 -5.21 -1.78 16.67
CA SER A 90 -6.16 -1.55 15.58
C SER A 90 -6.45 -0.06 15.43
N HIS A 91 -6.61 0.36 14.18
CA HIS A 91 -6.94 1.74 13.81
C HIS A 91 -8.24 1.75 13.02
N GLU A 92 -9.23 2.49 13.52
CA GLU A 92 -10.49 2.72 12.83
C GLU A 92 -10.29 3.90 11.87
N LEU A 93 -10.45 3.67 10.56
CA LEU A 93 -10.21 4.69 9.54
C LEU A 93 -11.49 4.98 8.76
N GLY A 94 -12.00 6.20 8.91
CA GLY A 94 -13.05 6.76 8.05
C GLY A 94 -12.44 7.66 6.97
N PRO A 95 -13.27 8.30 6.11
CA PRO A 95 -12.78 9.13 5.02
C PRO A 95 -11.82 10.23 5.49
N GLY A 96 -10.62 10.25 4.93
CA GLY A 96 -9.57 11.18 5.28
C GLY A 96 -8.65 10.73 6.41
N ASP A 97 -8.99 9.67 7.13
CA ASP A 97 -8.14 9.15 8.20
C ASP A 97 -7.02 8.27 7.63
N TYR A 98 -5.87 8.29 8.28
CA TYR A 98 -4.74 7.48 7.87
C TYR A 98 -4.07 6.77 9.04
N ALA A 99 -3.32 5.75 8.72
CA ALA A 99 -2.40 5.09 9.64
C ALA A 99 -1.07 4.85 8.92
N ILE A 100 -0.01 4.68 9.71
CA ILE A 100 1.32 4.36 9.20
C ILE A 100 1.69 2.97 9.69
N ASN A 101 2.08 2.10 8.75
CA ASN A 101 2.65 0.79 9.05
C ASN A 101 4.17 0.93 9.06
N PRO A 102 4.82 0.81 10.24
CA PRO A 102 6.29 0.86 10.28
C PRO A 102 6.93 -0.32 9.53
N PRO A 103 8.21 -0.19 9.14
CA PRO A 103 8.92 -1.31 8.52
C PRO A 103 8.89 -2.55 9.40
N GLY A 104 8.64 -3.71 8.80
CA GLY A 104 8.64 -4.98 9.52
C GLY A 104 7.42 -5.25 10.38
N VAL A 105 6.43 -4.37 10.39
CA VAL A 105 5.17 -4.56 11.12
C VAL A 105 4.16 -5.22 10.20
N TRP A 106 3.70 -6.41 10.57
CA TRP A 106 2.63 -7.11 9.86
C TRP A 106 1.31 -6.38 10.04
N HIS A 107 0.57 -6.22 8.96
CA HIS A 107 -0.73 -5.54 8.99
C HIS A 107 -1.74 -6.25 8.09
N THR A 108 -3.01 -6.05 8.42
CA THR A 108 -4.15 -6.55 7.65
C THR A 108 -5.34 -5.59 7.85
N ALA A 109 -6.38 -5.77 7.08
CA ALA A 109 -7.53 -4.87 7.15
C ALA A 109 -8.85 -5.62 7.13
N ASP A 110 -9.82 -5.09 7.86
CA ASP A 110 -11.21 -5.53 7.86
C ASP A 110 -12.12 -4.41 7.37
N THR A 111 -13.21 -4.79 6.75
CA THR A 111 -14.28 -3.88 6.35
C THR A 111 -15.62 -4.61 6.32
N ASN A 112 -16.71 -3.85 6.48
CA ASN A 112 -18.08 -4.35 6.37
C ASN A 112 -18.77 -3.87 5.08
N GLY A 113 -18.05 -3.28 4.16
CA GLY A 113 -18.60 -2.78 2.92
C GLY A 113 -17.53 -2.17 2.03
N PRO A 114 -17.93 -1.47 0.95
CA PRO A 114 -16.97 -0.92 0.00
C PRO A 114 -16.05 0.11 0.63
N VAL A 115 -14.76 -0.02 0.33
CA VAL A 115 -13.70 0.91 0.76
C VAL A 115 -12.88 1.31 -0.45
N VAL A 116 -12.48 2.58 -0.49
CA VAL A 116 -11.41 3.07 -1.35
C VAL A 116 -10.31 3.57 -0.42
N ALA A 117 -9.10 3.06 -0.60
CA ALA A 117 -7.95 3.48 0.19
C ALA A 117 -6.76 3.82 -0.70
N LEU A 118 -5.99 4.82 -0.27
CA LEU A 118 -4.74 5.22 -0.90
C LEU A 118 -3.60 4.60 -0.11
N PHE A 119 -2.64 4.05 -0.84
CA PHE A 119 -1.46 3.40 -0.27
C PHE A 119 -0.20 4.06 -0.82
N ILE A 120 0.75 4.37 0.06
CA ILE A 120 2.10 4.79 -0.32
C ILE A 120 3.04 3.77 0.29
N THR A 121 3.63 2.93 -0.57
CA THR A 121 4.31 1.70 -0.13
C THR A 121 5.73 1.59 -0.66
N ALA A 122 6.70 1.36 0.24
CA ALA A 122 8.04 0.92 -0.13
C ALA A 122 7.99 -0.60 -0.29
N GLY A 123 7.75 -1.09 -1.51
CA GLY A 123 7.36 -2.48 -1.77
C GLY A 123 8.48 -3.51 -1.86
N LYS A 124 9.75 -3.08 -1.83
CA LYS A 124 10.87 -4.03 -1.95
C LYS A 124 10.89 -5.01 -0.77
N GLY A 125 10.88 -6.30 -1.07
CA GLY A 125 10.92 -7.35 -0.05
C GLY A 125 9.59 -7.60 0.65
N THR A 126 8.48 -7.09 0.12
CA THR A 126 7.13 -7.36 0.67
C THR A 126 6.88 -8.85 0.79
N GLU A 127 6.36 -9.26 1.95
CA GLU A 127 5.96 -10.63 2.22
C GLU A 127 4.51 -10.69 2.63
N ASN A 128 3.88 -11.85 2.44
CA ASN A 128 2.50 -12.12 2.81
C ASN A 128 2.42 -13.40 3.61
N ARG A 129 1.44 -13.50 4.51
CA ARG A 129 1.10 -14.74 5.20
C ARG A 129 -0.42 -14.83 5.35
N PRO A 130 -1.00 -16.05 5.42
CA PRO A 130 -2.45 -16.22 5.62
C PRO A 130 -2.92 -15.66 6.96
N ARG A 131 -4.16 -15.25 6.97
CA ARG A 131 -4.86 -14.84 8.21
C ARG A 131 -5.40 -16.04 8.93
#